data_cc7555ab84085e052c2109f22ec1e9e6
#
_entry.id   cc7555ab84085e052c2109f22ec1e9e6
#
_cell.length_a   1.000
_cell.length_b   1.000
_cell.length_c   1.000
_cell.angle_alpha   90.00
_cell.angle_beta   90.00
_cell.angle_gamma   90.00
#
_symmetry.space_group_name_H-M   'P 1'
#
loop_
_entity.id
_entity.type
_entity.pdbx_description
1 polymer ?
#
loop_
_entity_poly.entity_id
_entity_poly.type
_entity_poly.pdbx_seq_one_letter_code
_entity_poly.pdbx_strand_id
1 'polypeptide(L)'
;TGDIVPGMTLEDMILVEKGIFDMGNPNTDTEASPIDNKTMGKEPVHKVQLSKDFYMCKYEVTVEQMCTFLNVYQNRNSRTQPVKALHNSNTNAWSFEYSGTAPNLIYKPRAGKDRYPVVNVTWPAAEQYCEWLSAELGVKVRLPSEAEWEYAARGGLKTKNFIYAGSNNAEQVAWFREKYYNTYVSKETGTKKPNELGLYDMSGNVYEWCMDWYDKKQPFTGAVDPTLAGDDF
;
A
#
# COMPACT_ATOMS: atom_id res chain seq x y z
N THR A 1 10.90 -3.77 23.60
CA THR A 1 10.37 -3.38 22.29
C THR A 1 11.10 -4.17 21.21
N GLY A 2 10.62 -5.40 20.94
CA GLY A 2 11.15 -6.25 19.85
C GLY A 2 10.35 -6.01 18.58
N ASP A 3 10.91 -6.43 17.43
CA ASP A 3 10.18 -6.45 16.18
C ASP A 3 8.96 -7.38 16.31
N ILE A 4 7.82 -6.93 15.81
CA ILE A 4 6.60 -7.74 15.70
C ILE A 4 6.84 -8.85 14.67
N VAL A 5 7.40 -8.44 13.54
CA VAL A 5 8.03 -9.27 12.51
C VAL A 5 9.31 -8.55 12.11
N PRO A 6 10.33 -9.22 11.53
CA PRO A 6 11.54 -8.55 11.10
C PRO A 6 11.24 -7.27 10.31
N GLY A 7 11.82 -6.15 10.74
CA GLY A 7 11.63 -4.83 10.13
C GLY A 7 10.31 -4.11 10.45
N MET A 8 9.53 -4.56 11.44
CA MET A 8 8.31 -3.87 11.90
C MET A 8 8.23 -3.87 13.42
N THR A 9 7.92 -2.71 14.01
CA THR A 9 7.70 -2.52 15.44
C THR A 9 6.29 -2.01 15.73
N LEU A 10 5.85 -2.00 16.98
CA LEU A 10 4.58 -1.38 17.38
C LEU A 10 4.54 0.13 17.06
N GLU A 11 5.68 0.79 17.05
CA GLU A 11 5.79 2.21 16.73
C GLU A 11 5.54 2.50 15.23
N ASP A 12 5.57 1.45 14.40
CA ASP A 12 5.24 1.53 12.98
C ASP A 12 3.74 1.39 12.71
N MET A 13 2.92 1.26 13.76
CA MET A 13 1.46 1.21 13.69
C MET A 13 0.88 2.56 14.11
N ILE A 14 0.47 3.35 13.15
CA ILE A 14 -0.06 4.71 13.38
C ILE A 14 -1.57 4.65 13.60
N LEU A 15 -2.05 5.19 14.73
CA LEU A 15 -3.48 5.35 14.98
C LEU A 15 -4.05 6.44 14.05
N VAL A 16 -5.08 6.07 13.31
CA VAL A 16 -5.91 6.97 12.51
C VAL A 16 -7.28 7.04 13.18
N GLU A 17 -7.57 8.19 13.77
CA GLU A 17 -8.86 8.42 14.43
C GLU A 17 -9.96 8.56 13.39
N LYS A 18 -11.14 8.01 13.69
CA LYS A 18 -12.35 8.12 12.87
C LYS A 18 -12.72 9.58 12.59
N GLY A 19 -13.40 9.82 11.48
CA GLY A 19 -13.80 11.18 11.11
C GLY A 19 -14.63 11.24 9.84
N ILE A 20 -14.91 12.46 9.41
CA ILE A 20 -15.62 12.74 8.16
C ILE A 20 -14.71 13.59 7.29
N PHE A 21 -14.65 13.27 6.00
CA PHE A 21 -13.85 14.03 5.04
C PHE A 21 -14.54 14.10 3.67
N ASP A 22 -14.02 14.97 2.82
CA ASP A 22 -14.41 15.06 1.43
C ASP A 22 -13.45 14.19 0.61
N MET A 23 -13.92 13.01 0.18
CA MET A 23 -13.21 12.06 -0.67
C MET A 23 -13.33 12.45 -2.13
N GLY A 24 -12.31 12.21 -2.92
CA GLY A 24 -12.27 12.48 -4.35
C GLY A 24 -11.39 13.68 -4.72
N ASN A 25 -11.27 13.95 -6.02
CA ASN A 25 -10.43 15.03 -6.54
C ASN A 25 -11.30 16.21 -7.01
N PRO A 26 -11.24 17.38 -6.34
CA PRO A 26 -11.97 18.59 -6.76
C PRO A 26 -11.37 19.22 -8.01
N ASN A 27 -10.10 18.95 -8.30
CA ASN A 27 -9.41 19.51 -9.44
C ASN A 27 -9.85 18.78 -10.69
N THR A 28 -10.67 19.47 -11.47
CA THR A 28 -11.15 19.01 -12.78
C THR A 28 -10.10 19.18 -13.87
N ASP A 29 -8.83 19.26 -13.49
CA ASP A 29 -7.76 19.48 -14.45
C ASP A 29 -7.69 18.29 -15.40
N THR A 30 -8.02 18.63 -16.65
CA THR A 30 -8.03 17.76 -17.82
C THR A 30 -6.62 17.40 -18.28
N GLU A 31 -5.63 17.47 -17.41
CA GLU A 31 -4.29 17.01 -17.75
C GLU A 31 -4.32 15.48 -17.82
N ALA A 32 -4.20 15.01 -19.05
CA ALA A 32 -4.02 13.57 -19.30
C ALA A 32 -2.83 13.07 -18.50
N SER A 33 -3.01 11.90 -17.87
CA SER A 33 -1.89 11.22 -17.24
C SER A 33 -0.71 11.17 -18.21
N PRO A 34 0.47 11.65 -17.80
CA PRO A 34 1.64 11.63 -18.68
C PRO A 34 2.11 10.22 -19.04
N ILE A 35 1.52 9.19 -18.40
CA ILE A 35 1.92 7.79 -18.57
C ILE A 35 1.11 7.09 -19.66
N ASP A 36 -0.19 7.35 -19.77
CA ASP A 36 -1.08 6.58 -20.65
C ASP A 36 -1.97 7.45 -21.55
N ASN A 37 -1.80 8.77 -21.51
CA ASN A 37 -2.62 9.74 -22.25
C ASN A 37 -4.13 9.58 -22.03
N LYS A 38 -4.53 8.94 -20.92
CA LYS A 38 -5.92 8.81 -20.49
C LYS A 38 -6.23 9.89 -19.48
N THR A 39 -7.36 10.52 -19.63
CA THR A 39 -7.94 11.39 -18.60
C THR A 39 -8.22 10.52 -17.39
N MET A 40 -7.53 10.78 -16.28
CA MET A 40 -7.92 10.17 -15.00
C MET A 40 -9.37 10.57 -14.76
N GLY A 41 -10.23 9.56 -14.54
CA GLY A 41 -11.66 9.79 -14.37
C GLY A 41 -11.89 10.84 -13.29
N LYS A 42 -12.86 11.73 -13.54
CA LYS A 42 -13.30 12.68 -12.51
C LYS A 42 -13.88 11.86 -11.36
N GLU A 43 -13.22 11.90 -10.23
CA GLU A 43 -13.78 11.37 -8.99
C GLU A 43 -14.52 12.53 -8.30
N PRO A 44 -15.88 12.55 -8.39
CA PRO A 44 -16.63 13.63 -7.82
C PRO A 44 -16.43 13.67 -6.30
N VAL A 45 -16.16 14.85 -5.78
CA VAL A 45 -16.02 15.05 -4.34
C VAL A 45 -17.34 14.72 -3.64
N HIS A 46 -17.26 13.87 -2.64
CA HIS A 46 -18.40 13.47 -1.82
C HIS A 46 -17.97 13.24 -0.37
N LYS A 47 -18.92 13.38 0.56
CA LYS A 47 -18.63 13.16 1.98
C LYS A 47 -18.61 11.70 2.32
N VAL A 48 -17.57 11.29 3.03
CA VAL A 48 -17.39 9.95 3.58
C VAL A 48 -17.18 10.05 5.08
N GLN A 49 -17.82 9.16 5.83
CA GLN A 49 -17.63 9.00 7.26
C GLN A 49 -16.92 7.67 7.55
N LEU A 50 -15.80 7.74 8.22
CA LEU A 50 -15.18 6.57 8.85
C LEU A 50 -15.67 6.51 10.30
N SER A 51 -16.37 5.42 10.66
CA SER A 51 -17.07 5.30 11.94
C SER A 51 -16.20 4.73 13.06
N LYS A 52 -15.04 4.19 12.72
CA LYS A 52 -14.13 3.51 13.65
C LYS A 52 -12.71 4.01 13.50
N ASP A 53 -11.99 4.05 14.61
CA ASP A 53 -10.55 4.22 14.61
C ASP A 53 -9.89 2.96 14.04
N PHE A 54 -8.75 3.13 13.38
CA PHE A 54 -7.96 2.03 12.87
C PHE A 54 -6.47 2.31 12.96
N TYR A 55 -5.66 1.28 12.85
CA TYR A 55 -4.22 1.42 12.73
C TYR A 55 -3.78 1.19 11.29
N MET A 56 -2.83 2.00 10.83
CA MET A 56 -2.21 1.87 9.52
C MET A 56 -0.70 1.73 9.68
N CYS A 57 -0.09 0.84 8.87
CA CYS A 57 1.35 0.73 8.84
C CYS A 57 1.97 2.04 8.37
N LYS A 58 3.02 2.46 9.06
CA LYS A 58 3.74 3.73 8.83
C LYS A 58 4.41 3.79 7.46
N TYR A 59 4.79 2.64 6.95
CA TYR A 59 5.52 2.46 5.70
C TYR A 59 4.80 1.44 4.81
N GLU A 60 5.06 1.51 3.52
CA GLU A 60 4.76 0.43 2.57
C GLU A 60 5.40 -0.88 3.03
N VAL A 61 4.77 -2.02 2.74
CA VAL A 61 5.35 -3.34 3.06
C VAL A 61 6.69 -3.50 2.36
N THR A 62 7.73 -3.80 3.13
CA THR A 62 9.09 -3.89 2.61
C THR A 62 9.40 -5.26 2.02
N VAL A 63 10.46 -5.32 1.22
CA VAL A 63 10.98 -6.57 0.64
C VAL A 63 11.38 -7.56 1.75
N GLU A 64 12.00 -7.09 2.84
CA GLU A 64 12.38 -7.92 3.98
C GLU A 64 11.15 -8.58 4.63
N GLN A 65 10.10 -7.78 4.88
CA GLN A 65 8.85 -8.28 5.46
C GLN A 65 8.17 -9.32 4.55
N MET A 66 8.15 -9.08 3.25
CA MET A 66 7.60 -10.03 2.29
C MET A 66 8.42 -11.33 2.25
N CYS A 67 9.75 -11.26 2.28
CA CYS A 67 10.61 -12.44 2.32
C CYS A 67 10.37 -13.26 3.61
N THR A 68 10.17 -12.59 4.74
CA THR A 68 9.82 -13.24 6.01
C THR A 68 8.52 -14.01 5.89
N PHE A 69 7.47 -13.36 5.37
CA PHE A 69 6.19 -14.02 5.10
C PHE A 69 6.35 -15.24 4.21
N LEU A 70 7.01 -15.10 3.07
CA LEU A 70 7.19 -16.19 2.10
C LEU A 70 7.92 -17.39 2.73
N ASN A 71 8.96 -17.16 3.52
CA ASN A 71 9.71 -18.20 4.18
C ASN A 71 8.88 -18.94 5.25
N VAL A 72 8.09 -18.22 6.04
CA VAL A 72 7.23 -18.81 7.07
C VAL A 72 6.04 -19.54 6.45
N TYR A 73 5.39 -18.92 5.47
CA TYR A 73 4.20 -19.46 4.81
C TYR A 73 4.47 -20.80 4.11
N GLN A 74 5.58 -20.91 3.40
CA GLN A 74 5.96 -22.17 2.74
C GLN A 74 6.25 -23.28 3.75
N ASN A 75 6.97 -22.97 4.82
CA ASN A 75 7.33 -23.94 5.84
C ASN A 75 6.11 -24.51 6.59
N ARG A 76 5.06 -23.70 6.78
CA ARG A 76 3.85 -24.12 7.51
C ARG A 76 2.85 -24.91 6.65
N ASN A 77 2.80 -24.66 5.37
CA ASN A 77 1.70 -25.15 4.55
C ASN A 77 2.02 -26.40 3.72
N SER A 78 3.25 -26.92 3.71
CA SER A 78 3.68 -28.11 2.95
C SER A 78 3.09 -28.20 1.54
N ARG A 79 2.51 -27.12 1.05
CA ARG A 79 1.75 -27.09 -0.19
C ARG A 79 2.71 -26.83 -1.35
N THR A 80 2.68 -27.73 -2.29
CA THR A 80 3.37 -27.70 -3.58
C THR A 80 2.95 -26.55 -4.50
N GLN A 81 2.10 -25.64 -4.04
CA GLN A 81 1.75 -24.45 -4.81
C GLN A 81 2.63 -23.30 -4.34
N PRO A 82 3.45 -22.73 -5.24
CA PRO A 82 4.04 -21.42 -4.98
C PRO A 82 2.91 -20.47 -4.61
N VAL A 83 3.19 -19.57 -3.68
CA VAL A 83 2.29 -18.45 -3.41
C VAL A 83 1.82 -17.94 -4.76
N LYS A 84 0.53 -18.06 -5.09
CA LYS A 84 -0.07 -17.62 -6.39
C LYS A 84 0.15 -16.13 -6.65
N ALA A 85 0.99 -15.58 -5.90
CA ALA A 85 1.12 -14.27 -5.39
C ALA A 85 2.08 -13.37 -6.12
N LEU A 86 3.02 -13.91 -6.80
CA LEU A 86 4.05 -13.08 -7.41
C LEU A 86 3.82 -13.10 -8.91
N HIS A 87 3.23 -12.05 -9.38
CA HIS A 87 2.80 -11.92 -10.77
C HIS A 87 3.95 -11.43 -11.65
N ASN A 88 4.97 -12.24 -11.85
CA ASN A 88 5.77 -12.13 -13.06
C ASN A 88 6.74 -13.31 -13.20
N SER A 89 6.74 -13.95 -14.36
CA SER A 89 7.78 -14.89 -14.77
C SER A 89 9.17 -14.21 -14.92
N ASN A 90 9.25 -12.89 -14.87
CA ASN A 90 10.50 -12.15 -14.91
C ASN A 90 11.04 -11.90 -13.50
N THR A 91 11.79 -12.88 -12.99
CA THR A 91 12.46 -12.81 -11.67
C THR A 91 13.42 -11.62 -11.53
N ASN A 92 13.87 -11.02 -12.64
CA ASN A 92 14.73 -9.83 -12.61
C ASN A 92 14.01 -8.56 -12.16
N ALA A 93 12.67 -8.54 -12.22
CA ALA A 93 11.86 -7.42 -11.77
C ALA A 93 11.63 -7.42 -10.25
N TRP A 94 12.00 -8.49 -9.54
CA TRP A 94 11.84 -8.59 -8.10
C TRP A 94 13.02 -7.97 -7.35
N SER A 95 12.72 -7.31 -6.26
CA SER A 95 13.74 -6.79 -5.33
C SER A 95 14.28 -7.85 -4.37
N PHE A 96 13.88 -9.11 -4.53
CA PHE A 96 14.36 -10.26 -3.76
C PHE A 96 14.81 -11.38 -4.69
N GLU A 97 15.53 -12.32 -4.13
CA GLU A 97 15.99 -13.55 -4.79
C GLU A 97 15.63 -14.77 -3.93
N TYR A 98 15.66 -15.93 -4.52
CA TYR A 98 15.42 -17.18 -3.80
C TYR A 98 16.46 -18.24 -4.20
N SER A 99 16.66 -19.19 -3.28
CA SER A 99 17.53 -20.35 -3.46
C SER A 99 16.83 -21.62 -2.97
N GLY A 100 17.37 -22.79 -3.30
CA GLY A 100 16.76 -24.08 -2.96
C GLY A 100 15.83 -24.59 -4.04
N THR A 101 15.13 -25.67 -3.74
CA THR A 101 14.12 -26.31 -4.58
C THR A 101 12.83 -26.48 -3.81
N ALA A 102 11.68 -26.30 -4.49
CA ALA A 102 10.39 -26.50 -3.84
C ALA A 102 10.29 -27.90 -3.20
N PRO A 103 9.75 -28.03 -1.96
CA PRO A 103 9.05 -26.98 -1.21
C PRO A 103 9.98 -26.11 -0.32
N ASN A 104 11.28 -26.31 -0.33
CA ASN A 104 12.25 -25.68 0.58
C ASN A 104 12.94 -24.47 -0.09
N LEU A 105 12.16 -23.52 -0.60
CA LEU A 105 12.71 -22.26 -1.12
C LEU A 105 13.04 -21.31 0.05
N ILE A 106 14.14 -20.59 -0.08
CA ILE A 106 14.56 -19.55 0.85
C ILE A 106 14.60 -18.24 0.09
N TYR A 107 13.77 -17.31 0.51
CA TYR A 107 13.68 -15.95 -0.05
C TYR A 107 14.51 -14.99 0.78
N LYS A 108 15.23 -14.10 0.13
CA LYS A 108 15.97 -13.01 0.77
C LYS A 108 15.95 -11.75 -0.10
N PRO A 109 16.02 -10.56 0.51
CA PRO A 109 16.21 -9.33 -0.24
C PRO A 109 17.49 -9.37 -1.08
N ARG A 110 17.47 -8.77 -2.25
CA ARG A 110 18.72 -8.46 -2.95
C ARG A 110 19.51 -7.42 -2.15
N ALA A 111 20.83 -7.42 -2.30
CA ALA A 111 21.72 -6.54 -1.56
C ALA A 111 21.23 -5.07 -1.59
N GLY A 112 21.01 -4.48 -0.43
CA GLY A 112 20.55 -3.11 -0.25
C GLY A 112 19.08 -2.87 -0.65
N LYS A 113 18.24 -3.93 -0.71
CA LYS A 113 16.82 -3.81 -1.03
C LYS A 113 15.88 -4.14 0.12
N ASP A 114 16.41 -4.38 1.29
CA ASP A 114 15.66 -4.79 2.49
C ASP A 114 14.48 -3.84 2.77
N ARG A 115 14.73 -2.55 2.78
CA ARG A 115 13.78 -1.48 3.10
C ARG A 115 13.07 -0.86 1.89
N TYR A 116 13.24 -1.40 0.70
CA TYR A 116 12.45 -0.98 -0.45
C TYR A 116 11.05 -1.56 -0.38
N PRO A 117 10.03 -0.86 -0.94
CA PRO A 117 8.68 -1.43 -1.01
C PRO A 117 8.71 -2.67 -1.88
N VAL A 118 7.97 -3.70 -1.48
CA VAL A 118 7.78 -4.86 -2.32
C VAL A 118 6.88 -4.49 -3.51
N VAL A 119 7.30 -4.86 -4.71
CA VAL A 119 6.57 -4.59 -5.96
C VAL A 119 6.20 -5.89 -6.68
N ASN A 120 5.32 -5.79 -7.69
CA ASN A 120 4.83 -6.92 -8.46
C ASN A 120 4.09 -7.98 -7.61
N VAL A 121 3.40 -7.53 -6.58
CA VAL A 121 2.55 -8.34 -5.71
C VAL A 121 1.14 -8.33 -6.27
N THR A 122 0.50 -9.50 -6.37
CA THR A 122 -0.92 -9.59 -6.72
C THR A 122 -1.80 -9.26 -5.52
N TRP A 123 -3.05 -8.85 -5.76
CA TRP A 123 -4.00 -8.59 -4.69
C TRP A 123 -4.21 -9.81 -3.76
N PRO A 124 -4.41 -11.06 -4.27
CA PRO A 124 -4.52 -12.22 -3.39
C PRO A 124 -3.28 -12.49 -2.54
N ALA A 125 -2.10 -12.06 -3.00
CA ALA A 125 -0.89 -12.18 -2.21
C ALA A 125 -0.83 -11.18 -1.08
N ALA A 126 -1.22 -9.96 -1.35
CA ALA A 126 -1.30 -8.94 -0.33
C ALA A 126 -2.32 -9.34 0.75
N GLU A 127 -3.45 -9.94 0.36
CA GLU A 127 -4.44 -10.48 1.29
C GLU A 127 -3.86 -11.64 2.13
N GLN A 128 -3.18 -12.60 1.51
CA GLN A 128 -2.52 -13.70 2.24
C GLN A 128 -1.43 -13.20 3.20
N TYR A 129 -0.72 -12.14 2.83
CA TYR A 129 0.21 -11.48 3.74
C TYR A 129 -0.51 -10.92 4.97
N CYS A 130 -1.64 -10.24 4.77
CA CYS A 130 -2.47 -9.72 5.86
C CYS A 130 -3.02 -10.84 6.76
N GLU A 131 -3.47 -11.95 6.19
CA GLU A 131 -3.92 -13.13 6.94
C GLU A 131 -2.80 -13.73 7.80
N TRP A 132 -1.62 -13.90 7.22
CA TRP A 132 -0.45 -14.36 7.94
C TRP A 132 -0.09 -13.42 9.08
N LEU A 133 -0.01 -12.11 8.80
CA LEU A 133 0.32 -11.11 9.80
C LEU A 133 -0.73 -11.05 10.92
N SER A 134 -2.01 -11.25 10.59
CA SER A 134 -3.09 -11.37 11.59
C SER A 134 -2.86 -12.52 12.56
N ALA A 135 -2.41 -13.67 12.04
CA ALA A 135 -2.12 -14.84 12.87
C ALA A 135 -0.89 -14.63 13.76
N GLU A 136 0.16 -13.96 13.26
CA GLU A 136 1.35 -13.64 14.05
C GLU A 136 1.06 -12.64 15.17
N LEU A 137 0.20 -11.64 14.92
CA LEU A 137 -0.11 -10.58 15.87
C LEU A 137 -1.28 -10.90 16.80
N GLY A 138 -2.11 -11.87 16.47
CA GLY A 138 -3.35 -12.16 17.20
C GLY A 138 -4.42 -11.07 17.08
N VAL A 139 -4.31 -10.19 16.06
CA VAL A 139 -5.27 -9.12 15.76
C VAL A 139 -5.60 -9.15 14.27
N LYS A 140 -6.77 -8.62 13.89
CA LYS A 140 -7.17 -8.57 12.48
C LYS A 140 -6.36 -7.53 11.74
N VAL A 141 -5.58 -7.98 10.76
CA VAL A 141 -4.88 -7.14 9.76
C VAL A 141 -5.55 -7.37 8.40
N ARG A 142 -5.69 -6.32 7.62
CA ARG A 142 -6.28 -6.36 6.27
C ARG A 142 -5.73 -5.22 5.42
N LEU A 143 -5.96 -5.27 4.13
CA LEU A 143 -5.77 -4.11 3.27
C LEU A 143 -6.70 -2.97 3.73
N PRO A 144 -6.30 -1.71 3.59
CA PRO A 144 -7.18 -0.57 3.84
C PRO A 144 -8.30 -0.55 2.80
N SER A 145 -9.45 0.05 3.13
CA SER A 145 -10.36 0.52 2.09
C SER A 145 -9.76 1.74 1.39
N GLU A 146 -10.20 2.03 0.16
CA GLU A 146 -9.79 3.24 -0.56
C GLU A 146 -10.08 4.49 0.26
N ALA A 147 -11.25 4.54 0.91
CA ALA A 147 -11.63 5.65 1.78
C ALA A 147 -10.72 5.77 3.02
N GLU A 148 -10.34 4.67 3.65
CA GLU A 148 -9.38 4.69 4.76
C GLU A 148 -8.02 5.17 4.30
N TRP A 149 -7.55 4.70 3.14
CA TRP A 149 -6.28 5.08 2.57
C TRP A 149 -6.25 6.58 2.24
N GLU A 150 -7.26 7.10 1.53
CA GLU A 150 -7.33 8.52 1.17
C GLU A 150 -7.46 9.42 2.40
N TYR A 151 -8.31 9.05 3.37
CA TYR A 151 -8.45 9.79 4.62
C TYR A 151 -7.12 9.89 5.37
N ALA A 152 -6.41 8.78 5.49
CA ALA A 152 -5.10 8.74 6.12
C ALA A 152 -4.06 9.55 5.34
N ALA A 153 -4.03 9.46 4.01
CA ALA A 153 -3.14 10.23 3.16
C ALA A 153 -3.34 11.74 3.32
N ARG A 154 -4.58 12.18 3.48
CA ARG A 154 -4.96 13.60 3.72
C ARG A 154 -4.66 14.08 5.15
N GLY A 155 -4.13 13.22 6.02
CA GLY A 155 -3.78 13.59 7.39
C GLY A 155 -4.89 13.41 8.42
N GLY A 156 -6.01 12.76 8.07
CA GLY A 156 -7.13 12.50 8.98
C GLY A 156 -7.62 13.76 9.68
N LEU A 157 -7.86 13.68 11.00
CA LEU A 157 -8.25 14.84 11.81
C LEU A 157 -7.16 15.91 11.93
N LYS A 158 -5.90 15.60 11.60
CA LYS A 158 -4.77 16.53 11.66
C LYS A 158 -4.49 17.22 10.33
N THR A 159 -5.34 17.02 9.34
CA THR A 159 -5.18 17.57 7.99
C THR A 159 -4.90 19.06 7.98
N LYS A 160 -3.97 19.49 7.16
CA LYS A 160 -3.68 20.89 6.85
C LYS A 160 -4.12 21.27 5.44
N ASN A 161 -4.88 20.40 4.79
CA ASN A 161 -5.38 20.58 3.42
C ASN A 161 -4.25 20.82 2.41
N PHE A 162 -3.13 20.12 2.57
CA PHE A 162 -2.05 20.16 1.60
C PHE A 162 -2.47 19.46 0.29
N ILE A 163 -1.84 19.86 -0.81
CA ILE A 163 -2.07 19.25 -2.13
C ILE A 163 -1.57 17.80 -2.16
N TYR A 164 -0.42 17.54 -1.54
CA TYR A 164 0.18 16.21 -1.38
C TYR A 164 0.17 15.82 0.09
N ALA A 165 0.29 14.54 0.39
CA ALA A 165 0.32 14.05 1.76
C ALA A 165 1.50 14.66 2.54
N GLY A 166 1.22 15.68 3.36
CA GLY A 166 2.18 16.36 4.23
C GLY A 166 2.83 17.63 3.66
N SER A 167 2.57 18.05 2.41
CA SER A 167 3.15 19.28 1.84
C SER A 167 2.41 19.77 0.60
N ASN A 168 2.56 21.06 0.29
CA ASN A 168 2.22 21.62 -1.02
C ASN A 168 3.38 21.50 -2.05
N ASN A 169 4.51 20.95 -1.64
CA ASN A 169 5.65 20.69 -2.52
C ASN A 169 5.87 19.18 -2.62
N ALA A 170 5.59 18.61 -3.79
CA ALA A 170 5.75 17.19 -4.07
C ALA A 170 7.16 16.65 -3.78
N GLU A 171 8.19 17.43 -4.07
CA GLU A 171 9.59 16.99 -3.89
C GLU A 171 9.93 16.69 -2.43
N GLN A 172 9.20 17.26 -1.47
CA GLN A 172 9.43 17.05 -0.05
C GLN A 172 8.85 15.72 0.47
N VAL A 173 7.78 15.25 -0.15
CA VAL A 173 6.93 14.16 0.39
C VAL A 173 6.76 12.99 -0.57
N ALA A 174 7.12 13.15 -1.85
CA ALA A 174 6.85 12.16 -2.88
C ALA A 174 8.10 11.72 -3.65
N TRP A 175 8.13 10.46 -4.01
CA TRP A 175 8.96 9.93 -5.08
C TRP A 175 8.06 9.73 -6.30
N PHE A 176 8.33 10.46 -7.38
CA PHE A 176 7.54 10.40 -8.61
C PHE A 176 8.45 10.38 -9.83
N ARG A 177 7.87 10.00 -10.97
CA ARG A 177 8.60 9.95 -12.24
C ARG A 177 8.92 11.36 -12.71
N GLU A 178 10.18 11.68 -12.86
CA GLU A 178 10.59 12.90 -13.53
C GLU A 178 10.26 12.82 -15.02
N LYS A 179 9.76 13.93 -15.57
CA LYS A 179 9.26 14.06 -16.95
C LYS A 179 10.23 13.56 -18.03
N TYR A 180 11.52 13.49 -17.72
CA TYR A 180 12.58 13.20 -18.68
C TYR A 180 13.23 11.81 -18.54
N TYR A 181 12.86 11.03 -17.51
CA TYR A 181 13.42 9.69 -17.29
C TYR A 181 12.39 8.63 -17.59
N ASN A 182 12.71 7.77 -18.56
CA ASN A 182 11.78 6.73 -19.05
C ASN A 182 11.63 5.54 -18.09
N THR A 183 12.42 5.49 -17.03
CA THR A 183 12.39 4.41 -16.04
C THR A 183 12.12 4.96 -14.64
N TYR A 184 11.02 4.54 -14.04
CA TYR A 184 10.77 4.75 -12.62
C TYR A 184 11.35 3.58 -11.83
N VAL A 185 12.10 3.90 -10.79
CA VAL A 185 12.62 2.91 -9.84
C VAL A 185 12.15 3.31 -8.46
N SER A 186 11.45 2.41 -7.76
CA SER A 186 11.05 2.65 -6.36
C SER A 186 12.25 3.00 -5.51
N LYS A 187 12.02 3.76 -4.47
CA LYS A 187 13.03 4.19 -3.48
C LYS A 187 12.80 3.47 -2.17
N GLU A 188 13.79 3.50 -1.31
CA GLU A 188 13.67 3.02 0.07
C GLU A 188 12.53 3.76 0.77
N THR A 189 11.70 3.01 1.52
CA THR A 189 10.54 3.56 2.23
C THR A 189 10.95 4.55 3.30
N GLY A 190 10.13 5.56 3.56
CA GLY A 190 10.33 6.50 4.64
C GLY A 190 11.48 7.50 4.44
N THR A 191 11.95 7.70 3.21
CA THR A 191 13.09 8.60 2.92
C THR A 191 12.67 10.04 2.60
N LYS A 192 11.38 10.29 2.43
CA LYS A 192 10.79 11.64 2.32
C LYS A 192 10.15 12.05 3.65
N LYS A 193 9.54 13.24 3.70
CA LYS A 193 8.81 13.68 4.90
C LYS A 193 7.48 12.94 5.02
N PRO A 194 7.05 12.57 6.22
CA PRO A 194 5.73 12.00 6.44
C PRO A 194 4.64 13.05 6.34
N ASN A 195 3.38 12.59 6.27
CA ASN A 195 2.22 13.43 6.43
C ASN A 195 1.97 13.80 7.90
N GLU A 196 0.87 14.50 8.18
CA GLU A 196 0.53 15.01 9.51
C GLU A 196 0.26 13.92 10.56
N LEU A 197 -0.05 12.70 10.11
CA LEU A 197 -0.21 11.53 10.98
C LEU A 197 1.12 10.83 11.25
N GLY A 198 2.14 11.07 10.45
CA GLY A 198 3.42 10.36 10.52
C GLY A 198 3.50 9.19 9.54
N LEU A 199 2.59 9.09 8.57
CA LEU A 199 2.61 8.11 7.49
C LEU A 199 3.51 8.60 6.35
N TYR A 200 4.31 7.70 5.80
CA TYR A 200 5.26 8.00 4.74
C TYR A 200 4.76 7.50 3.38
N ASP A 201 5.32 8.07 2.33
CA ASP A 201 5.15 7.67 0.93
C ASP A 201 3.69 7.66 0.42
N MET A 202 2.75 8.29 1.17
CA MET A 202 1.34 8.44 0.82
C MET A 202 1.10 9.32 -0.43
N SER A 203 2.15 9.75 -1.11
CA SER A 203 2.12 10.47 -2.39
C SER A 203 3.27 9.99 -3.24
N GLY A 204 3.11 8.90 -3.96
CA GLY A 204 4.12 8.37 -4.89
C GLY A 204 4.78 7.09 -4.41
N ASN A 205 6.05 6.90 -4.73
CA ASN A 205 6.84 5.68 -4.56
C ASN A 205 6.26 4.50 -5.34
N VAL A 206 5.27 3.76 -4.82
CA VAL A 206 4.61 2.67 -5.54
C VAL A 206 3.09 2.77 -5.44
N TYR A 207 2.37 2.05 -6.32
CA TYR A 207 0.93 1.84 -6.18
C TYR A 207 0.67 0.86 -5.05
N GLU A 208 -0.38 1.15 -4.27
CA GLU A 208 -0.79 0.32 -3.15
C GLU A 208 -2.15 -0.31 -3.38
N TRP A 209 -2.30 -1.57 -2.98
CA TRP A 209 -3.56 -2.27 -3.05
C TRP A 209 -4.50 -1.83 -1.93
N CYS A 210 -5.75 -1.52 -2.31
CA CYS A 210 -6.87 -1.41 -1.39
C CYS A 210 -7.75 -2.66 -1.46
N MET A 211 -8.63 -2.84 -0.48
CA MET A 211 -9.55 -3.98 -0.45
C MET A 211 -10.70 -3.85 -1.44
N ASP A 212 -10.97 -2.62 -1.89
CA ASP A 212 -12.10 -2.31 -2.75
C ASP A 212 -11.89 -2.78 -4.19
N TRP A 213 -12.98 -3.20 -4.84
CA TRP A 213 -13.00 -3.41 -6.27
C TRP A 213 -13.09 -2.07 -7.00
N TYR A 214 -12.34 -1.93 -8.05
CA TYR A 214 -12.39 -0.73 -8.88
C TYR A 214 -13.58 -0.77 -9.85
N ASP A 215 -14.60 0.05 -9.63
CA ASP A 215 -15.71 0.25 -10.57
C ASP A 215 -15.74 1.71 -11.06
N LYS A 216 -15.52 1.88 -12.36
CA LYS A 216 -15.60 3.20 -13.03
C LYS A 216 -17.01 3.83 -12.98
N LYS A 217 -18.05 3.04 -12.71
CA LYS A 217 -19.45 3.45 -12.83
C LYS A 217 -20.09 3.83 -11.51
N GLN A 218 -19.51 3.46 -10.40
CA GLN A 218 -20.06 3.76 -9.06
C GLN A 218 -19.04 4.52 -8.22
N PRO A 219 -19.08 5.86 -8.24
CA PRO A 219 -18.42 6.60 -7.19
C PRO A 219 -19.12 6.26 -5.87
N PHE A 220 -18.34 6.11 -4.80
CA PHE A 220 -18.89 5.98 -3.45
C PHE A 220 -19.81 7.17 -3.16
N THR A 221 -21.12 6.95 -3.06
CA THR A 221 -22.05 8.03 -2.77
C THR A 221 -22.43 7.98 -1.29
N GLY A 222 -21.85 8.89 -0.51
CA GLY A 222 -22.37 9.27 0.81
C GLY A 222 -22.45 8.16 1.85
N ALA A 223 -21.44 7.28 1.90
CA ALA A 223 -21.51 6.10 2.74
C ALA A 223 -20.73 6.27 4.05
N VAL A 224 -21.19 5.55 5.06
CA VAL A 224 -20.44 5.28 6.29
C VAL A 224 -19.61 4.03 6.05
N ASP A 225 -18.29 4.12 6.27
CA ASP A 225 -17.32 3.02 6.05
C ASP A 225 -17.47 2.36 4.65
N PRO A 226 -17.40 3.13 3.55
CA PRO A 226 -17.65 2.59 2.23
C PRO A 226 -16.59 1.56 1.84
N THR A 227 -17.05 0.44 1.33
CA THR A 227 -16.24 -0.59 0.67
C THR A 227 -16.99 -1.09 -0.55
N LEU A 228 -16.34 -1.27 -1.69
CA LEU A 228 -16.92 -1.94 -2.83
C LEU A 228 -16.61 -3.43 -2.73
N ALA A 229 -17.64 -4.23 -2.45
CA ALA A 229 -17.55 -5.68 -2.58
C ALA A 229 -17.60 -6.03 -4.08
N GLY A 230 -16.66 -6.85 -4.55
CA GLY A 230 -16.79 -7.49 -5.85
C GLY A 230 -17.85 -8.58 -5.77
N ASP A 231 -18.51 -8.85 -6.91
CA ASP A 231 -19.30 -10.08 -7.04
C ASP A 231 -18.34 -11.27 -6.84
N ASP A 232 -18.74 -12.22 -6.00
CA ASP A 232 -17.96 -13.43 -5.71
C ASP A 232 -17.64 -14.17 -7.02
N PHE A 233 -16.38 -14.49 -7.27
CA PHE A 233 -15.92 -15.40 -8.32
C PHE A 233 -15.98 -16.83 -7.85
#